data_3958051db614bc2346ac527684afc034
#
_entry.id   3958051db614bc2346ac527684afc034
#
_cell.length_a   1.000
_cell.length_b   1.000
_cell.length_c   1.000
_cell.angle_alpha   90.00
_cell.angle_beta   90.00
_cell.angle_gamma   90.00
#
_symmetry.space_group_name_H-M   'P 1'
#
loop_
_entity.id
_entity.type
_entity.pdbx_description
1 polymer ?
#
loop_
_entity_poly.entity_id
_entity_poly.type
_entity_poly.pdbx_seq_one_letter_code
_entity_poly.pdbx_strand_id
1 'polypeptide(L)'
;MRKFWALVTMISLTQFSVGQHVTKCYEDHVLNHYFEQNYPGFQEAREALFLKALDHASRHSTDQHTKQQSPDTIYRFPVVVHVVYNEAAENLDEQLIQDQIDVLTRDFRRQNADTSDLRSIFLPVAADAGIEFFLADIDPDGNPTNGITRTNTSTTSFGSITSLDLVKDSTTGGKNAWPTDEYLNIWVCDLSIPLL
;
A
#
# COMPACT_ATOMS: atom_id res chain seq x y z
N MET A 1 -72.24 29.77 25.01
CA MET A 1 -71.54 28.52 24.64
C MET A 1 -70.53 28.86 23.52
N ARG A 2 -69.30 29.10 23.86
CA ARG A 2 -68.23 29.46 22.93
C ARG A 2 -67.35 28.23 22.71
N LYS A 3 -67.38 27.70 21.50
CA LYS A 3 -66.51 26.56 21.12
C LYS A 3 -65.08 27.09 20.79
N PHE A 4 -64.06 26.71 21.56
CA PHE A 4 -62.68 26.96 21.27
C PHE A 4 -62.23 25.89 20.28
N TRP A 5 -61.78 26.34 19.10
CA TRP A 5 -61.07 25.50 18.16
C TRP A 5 -59.58 25.62 18.47
N ALA A 6 -58.97 24.53 18.94
CA ALA A 6 -57.52 24.44 19.08
C ALA A 6 -56.93 23.99 17.73
N LEU A 7 -56.21 24.88 17.09
CA LEU A 7 -55.44 24.59 15.88
C LEU A 7 -54.14 23.93 16.30
N VAL A 8 -54.01 22.64 16.10
CA VAL A 8 -52.73 21.89 16.30
C VAL A 8 -51.91 22.04 15.02
N THR A 9 -50.95 22.94 15.04
CA THR A 9 -49.94 23.05 13.99
C THR A 9 -48.92 21.93 14.17
N MET A 10 -49.01 20.95 13.31
CA MET A 10 -48.04 19.85 13.19
C MET A 10 -46.80 20.38 12.49
N ILE A 11 -45.76 20.73 13.27
CA ILE A 11 -44.45 21.12 12.72
C ILE A 11 -43.77 19.83 12.30
N SER A 12 -43.77 19.57 11.00
CA SER A 12 -42.97 18.52 10.38
C SER A 12 -41.48 18.91 10.47
N LEU A 13 -40.75 18.35 11.43
CA LEU A 13 -39.30 18.40 11.43
C LEU A 13 -38.77 17.46 10.31
N THR A 14 -38.50 18.05 9.15
CA THR A 14 -37.67 17.40 8.16
C THR A 14 -36.24 17.31 8.74
N GLN A 15 -35.88 16.16 9.27
CA GLN A 15 -34.50 15.86 9.58
C GLN A 15 -33.75 15.79 8.26
N PHE A 16 -32.96 16.82 7.96
CA PHE A 16 -31.92 16.73 6.96
C PHE A 16 -30.88 15.72 7.49
N SER A 17 -30.93 14.50 6.99
CA SER A 17 -29.86 13.52 7.15
C SER A 17 -28.66 14.06 6.37
N VAL A 18 -27.77 14.79 7.04
CA VAL A 18 -26.45 15.08 6.50
C VAL A 18 -25.75 13.74 6.42
N GLY A 19 -25.72 13.17 5.22
CA GLY A 19 -24.93 11.98 4.96
C GLY A 19 -23.51 12.25 5.46
N GLN A 20 -23.03 11.47 6.40
CA GLN A 20 -21.63 11.53 6.78
C GLN A 20 -20.83 11.32 5.49
N HIS A 21 -20.04 12.30 5.11
CA HIS A 21 -19.00 12.14 4.10
C HIS A 21 -18.02 11.13 4.68
N VAL A 22 -18.24 9.87 4.38
CA VAL A 22 -17.23 8.85 4.65
C VAL A 22 -16.04 9.25 3.78
N THR A 23 -14.98 9.73 4.41
CA THR A 23 -13.73 10.03 3.75
C THR A 23 -13.24 8.70 3.17
N LYS A 24 -13.44 8.54 1.87
CA LYS A 24 -12.99 7.33 1.16
C LYS A 24 -11.49 7.33 1.24
N CYS A 25 -10.93 6.32 1.80
CA CYS A 25 -9.52 5.99 1.85
C CYS A 25 -8.58 7.21 2.07
N TYR A 26 -7.80 7.19 3.13
CA TYR A 26 -6.78 8.19 3.45
C TYR A 26 -5.84 8.51 2.27
N GLU A 27 -5.58 7.51 1.42
CA GLU A 27 -4.76 7.62 0.22
C GLU A 27 -5.33 8.65 -0.79
N ASP A 28 -6.63 8.64 -1.05
CA ASP A 28 -7.22 9.47 -2.10
C ASP A 28 -7.18 10.98 -1.78
N HIS A 29 -7.31 11.36 -0.51
CA HIS A 29 -7.45 12.77 -0.14
C HIS A 29 -6.20 13.39 0.49
N VAL A 30 -5.38 12.60 1.14
CA VAL A 30 -4.24 13.11 1.91
C VAL A 30 -2.92 12.79 1.23
N LEU A 31 -2.67 11.51 0.94
CA LEU A 31 -1.40 11.09 0.33
C LEU A 31 -1.25 11.59 -1.10
N ASN A 32 -2.30 11.49 -1.92
CA ASN A 32 -2.23 12.00 -3.30
C ASN A 32 -1.98 13.50 -3.32
N HIS A 33 -2.68 14.26 -2.46
CA HIS A 33 -2.45 15.71 -2.36
C HIS A 33 -1.03 16.03 -1.88
N TYR A 34 -0.51 15.29 -0.91
CA TYR A 34 0.87 15.42 -0.47
C TYR A 34 1.86 15.15 -1.61
N PHE A 35 1.67 14.07 -2.36
CA PHE A 35 2.55 13.74 -3.49
C PHE A 35 2.46 14.76 -4.63
N GLU A 36 1.27 15.25 -4.94
CA GLU A 36 1.08 16.32 -5.94
C GLU A 36 1.84 17.60 -5.58
N GLN A 37 1.83 17.97 -4.31
CA GLN A 37 2.51 19.17 -3.84
C GLN A 37 4.03 19.03 -3.78
N ASN A 38 4.54 17.84 -3.45
CA ASN A 38 5.95 17.65 -3.14
C ASN A 38 6.74 16.98 -4.28
N TYR A 39 6.06 16.36 -5.25
CA TYR A 39 6.70 15.66 -6.37
C TYR A 39 6.14 16.15 -7.71
N PRO A 40 6.78 17.16 -8.33
CA PRO A 40 6.36 17.65 -9.65
C PRO A 40 6.29 16.52 -10.68
N GLY A 41 5.17 16.42 -11.41
CA GLY A 41 4.96 15.38 -12.42
C GLY A 41 4.34 14.07 -11.87
N PHE A 42 4.00 14.02 -10.58
CA PHE A 42 3.40 12.83 -9.97
C PHE A 42 2.08 12.43 -10.65
N GLN A 43 1.18 13.38 -10.86
CA GLN A 43 -0.11 13.12 -11.51
C GLN A 43 0.04 12.64 -12.95
N GLU A 44 0.91 13.29 -13.73
CA GLU A 44 1.17 12.93 -15.12
C GLU A 44 1.76 11.51 -15.21
N ALA A 45 2.69 11.16 -14.32
CA ALA A 45 3.27 9.83 -14.27
C ALA A 45 2.22 8.75 -13.89
N ARG A 46 1.36 9.05 -12.91
CA ARG A 46 0.27 8.17 -12.47
C ARG A 46 -0.75 7.95 -13.58
N GLU A 47 -1.16 9.02 -14.26
CA GLU A 47 -2.10 8.94 -15.37
C GLU A 47 -1.51 8.16 -16.57
N ALA A 48 -0.25 8.41 -16.91
CA ALA A 48 0.45 7.69 -17.95
C ALA A 48 0.54 6.18 -17.65
N LEU A 49 0.81 5.81 -16.40
CA LEU A 49 0.83 4.41 -15.95
C LEU A 49 -0.55 3.78 -16.06
N PHE A 50 -1.59 4.49 -15.62
CA PHE A 50 -2.98 4.02 -15.70
C PHE A 50 -3.41 3.78 -17.16
N LEU A 51 -3.09 4.71 -18.07
CA LEU A 51 -3.40 4.56 -19.50
C LEU A 51 -2.66 3.38 -20.12
N LYS A 52 -1.39 3.15 -19.76
CA LYS A 52 -0.65 1.94 -20.19
C LYS A 52 -1.30 0.66 -19.68
N ALA A 53 -1.75 0.63 -18.43
CA ALA A 53 -2.43 -0.52 -17.85
C ALA A 53 -3.76 -0.81 -18.56
N LEU A 54 -4.55 0.23 -18.88
CA LEU A 54 -5.79 0.10 -19.65
C LEU A 54 -5.55 -0.41 -21.07
N ASP A 55 -4.55 0.12 -21.76
CA ASP A 55 -4.17 -0.33 -23.10
C ASP A 55 -3.74 -1.80 -23.09
N HIS A 56 -2.91 -2.20 -22.13
CA HIS A 56 -2.52 -3.59 -21.94
C HIS A 56 -3.72 -4.49 -21.67
N ALA A 57 -4.60 -4.10 -20.75
CA ALA A 57 -5.82 -4.85 -20.43
C ALA A 57 -6.74 -5.00 -21.65
N SER A 58 -6.90 -3.94 -22.46
CA SER A 58 -7.75 -3.96 -23.66
C SER A 58 -7.23 -4.92 -24.73
N ARG A 59 -5.91 -5.01 -24.92
CA ARG A 59 -5.27 -5.90 -25.89
C ARG A 59 -5.37 -7.39 -25.50
N HIS A 60 -5.42 -7.67 -24.19
CA HIS A 60 -5.44 -9.05 -23.65
C HIS A 60 -6.83 -9.51 -23.20
N SER A 61 -7.87 -8.67 -23.36
CA SER A 61 -9.24 -8.99 -22.94
C SER A 61 -9.96 -10.02 -23.81
N THR A 62 -9.43 -10.35 -24.98
CA THR A 62 -10.04 -11.29 -25.94
C THR A 62 -9.93 -12.76 -25.55
N ASP A 63 -9.02 -13.10 -24.61
CA ASP A 63 -8.84 -14.48 -24.14
C ASP A 63 -9.55 -14.75 -22.80
N GLN A 64 -10.80 -14.36 -22.70
CA GLN A 64 -11.56 -14.27 -21.45
C GLN A 64 -11.92 -15.61 -20.79
N HIS A 65 -11.61 -16.76 -21.32
CA HIS A 65 -12.20 -18.01 -20.82
C HIS A 65 -11.25 -19.01 -20.13
N THR A 66 -9.97 -18.66 -19.93
CA THR A 66 -9.01 -19.59 -19.29
C THR A 66 -8.33 -19.01 -18.05
N LYS A 67 -9.04 -18.23 -17.25
CA LYS A 67 -8.49 -17.38 -16.19
C LYS A 67 -8.08 -18.09 -14.89
N GLN A 68 -8.00 -19.41 -14.85
CA GLN A 68 -7.44 -20.17 -13.71
C GLN A 68 -6.05 -20.74 -14.01
N GLN A 69 -5.46 -20.40 -15.14
CA GLN A 69 -4.09 -20.83 -15.45
C GLN A 69 -3.07 -19.95 -14.71
N SER A 70 -2.08 -20.61 -14.12
CA SER A 70 -0.87 -19.92 -13.67
C SER A 70 -0.25 -19.14 -14.82
N PRO A 71 0.29 -17.95 -14.59
CA PRO A 71 0.91 -17.16 -15.66
C PRO A 71 2.08 -17.93 -16.29
N ASP A 72 2.21 -17.85 -17.62
CA ASP A 72 3.32 -18.47 -18.34
C ASP A 72 4.68 -17.87 -17.97
N THR A 73 4.68 -16.65 -17.44
CA THR A 73 5.88 -15.93 -17.02
C THR A 73 5.76 -15.49 -15.58
N ILE A 74 6.79 -15.80 -14.80
CA ILE A 74 6.93 -15.34 -13.42
C ILE A 74 7.95 -14.22 -13.37
N TYR A 75 7.54 -13.07 -12.87
CA TYR A 75 8.40 -11.92 -12.63
C TYR A 75 8.92 -11.95 -11.20
N ARG A 76 10.24 -11.87 -11.04
CA ARG A 76 10.90 -11.89 -9.73
C ARG A 76 11.46 -10.51 -9.40
N PHE A 77 11.07 -9.97 -8.25
CA PHE A 77 11.47 -8.65 -7.80
C PHE A 77 12.42 -8.76 -6.60
N PRO A 78 13.67 -8.28 -6.71
CA PRO A 78 14.55 -8.16 -5.57
C PRO A 78 14.05 -7.06 -4.63
N VAL A 79 13.95 -7.40 -3.35
CA VAL A 79 13.49 -6.51 -2.29
C VAL A 79 14.66 -6.18 -1.37
N VAL A 80 14.79 -4.91 -1.01
CA VAL A 80 15.62 -4.48 0.10
C VAL A 80 14.72 -3.95 1.23
N VAL A 81 14.94 -4.45 2.45
CA VAL A 81 14.24 -3.99 3.64
C VAL A 81 15.16 -3.12 4.48
N HIS A 82 14.79 -1.86 4.63
CA HIS A 82 15.50 -0.88 5.44
C HIS A 82 14.88 -0.84 6.84
N VAL A 83 15.50 -1.49 7.81
CA VAL A 83 15.08 -1.42 9.21
C VAL A 83 15.71 -0.19 9.84
N VAL A 84 14.88 0.81 10.15
CA VAL A 84 15.27 2.06 10.82
C VAL A 84 14.71 2.02 12.23
N TYR A 85 15.56 1.96 13.25
CA TYR A 85 15.18 1.68 14.62
C TYR A 85 15.82 2.65 15.62
N ASN A 86 15.08 3.05 16.63
CA ASN A 86 15.58 3.80 17.79
C ASN A 86 15.92 2.86 18.95
N GLU A 87 15.03 1.94 19.26
CA GLU A 87 15.18 0.97 20.32
C GLU A 87 15.49 -0.44 19.81
N ALA A 88 16.15 -1.26 20.65
CA ALA A 88 16.53 -2.62 20.25
C ALA A 88 15.35 -3.52 19.85
N ALA A 89 14.16 -3.27 20.45
CA ALA A 89 12.94 -4.03 20.13
C ALA A 89 12.42 -3.76 18.72
N GLU A 90 12.74 -2.62 18.13
CA GLU A 90 12.35 -2.24 16.76
C GLU A 90 13.29 -2.82 15.69
N ASN A 91 14.46 -3.30 16.13
CA ASN A 91 15.43 -3.93 15.23
C ASN A 91 15.03 -5.37 14.94
N LEU A 92 14.03 -5.52 14.06
CA LEU A 92 13.36 -6.78 13.75
C LEU A 92 14.35 -7.89 13.34
N ASP A 93 14.05 -9.10 13.78
CA ASP A 93 14.81 -10.31 13.40
C ASP A 93 14.72 -10.58 11.89
N GLU A 94 15.80 -11.13 11.31
CA GLU A 94 15.89 -11.45 9.89
C GLU A 94 14.83 -12.47 9.48
N GLN A 95 14.56 -13.48 10.33
CA GLN A 95 13.58 -14.50 10.03
C GLN A 95 12.16 -13.91 9.91
N LEU A 96 11.80 -12.95 10.76
CA LEU A 96 10.51 -12.26 10.67
C LEU A 96 10.35 -11.50 9.36
N ILE A 97 11.44 -10.87 8.90
CA ILE A 97 11.47 -10.16 7.61
C ILE A 97 11.32 -11.15 6.46
N GLN A 98 12.07 -12.26 6.48
CA GLN A 98 11.97 -13.30 5.46
C GLN A 98 10.57 -13.91 5.40
N ASP A 99 9.98 -14.23 6.56
CA ASP A 99 8.62 -14.78 6.64
C ASP A 99 7.60 -13.83 6.00
N GLN A 100 7.77 -12.51 6.17
CA GLN A 100 6.88 -11.50 5.55
C GLN A 100 7.05 -11.45 4.03
N ILE A 101 8.27 -11.58 3.50
CA ILE A 101 8.52 -11.65 2.05
C ILE A 101 7.92 -12.93 1.46
N ASP A 102 8.01 -14.05 2.19
CA ASP A 102 7.41 -15.32 1.78
C ASP A 102 5.86 -15.24 1.77
N VAL A 103 5.26 -14.55 2.76
CA VAL A 103 3.81 -14.28 2.77
C VAL A 103 3.42 -13.46 1.56
N LEU A 104 4.12 -12.36 1.30
CA LEU A 104 3.87 -11.48 0.17
C LEU A 104 3.91 -12.25 -1.17
N THR A 105 4.92 -13.10 -1.35
CA THR A 105 5.03 -13.96 -2.53
C THR A 105 3.84 -14.93 -2.65
N ARG A 106 3.47 -15.62 -1.56
CA ARG A 106 2.31 -16.54 -1.58
C ARG A 106 1.01 -15.84 -1.94
N ASP A 107 0.81 -14.62 -1.45
CA ASP A 107 -0.40 -13.84 -1.73
C ASP A 107 -0.48 -13.43 -3.21
N PHE A 108 0.61 -12.90 -3.75
CA PHE A 108 0.68 -12.51 -5.18
C PHE A 108 0.62 -13.71 -6.12
N ARG A 109 1.08 -14.90 -5.68
CA ARG A 109 0.98 -16.16 -6.40
C ARG A 109 -0.34 -16.89 -6.13
N ARG A 110 -1.24 -16.30 -5.34
CA ARG A 110 -2.49 -16.93 -4.92
C ARG A 110 -2.28 -18.34 -4.33
N GLN A 111 -1.22 -18.51 -3.54
CA GLN A 111 -0.83 -19.75 -2.86
C GLN A 111 -1.08 -19.71 -1.35
N ASN A 112 -1.71 -18.65 -0.84
CA ASN A 112 -2.12 -18.51 0.54
C ASN A 112 -3.24 -19.51 0.90
N ALA A 113 -3.26 -19.94 2.15
CA ALA A 113 -4.15 -21.03 2.60
C ALA A 113 -5.64 -20.69 2.53
N ASP A 114 -5.99 -19.40 2.60
CA ASP A 114 -7.36 -18.88 2.61
C ASP A 114 -7.90 -18.55 1.19
N THR A 115 -7.21 -18.96 0.13
CA THR A 115 -7.70 -18.81 -1.26
C THR A 115 -9.06 -19.48 -1.48
N SER A 116 -9.41 -20.50 -0.66
CA SER A 116 -10.70 -21.18 -0.67
C SER A 116 -11.83 -20.33 -0.07
N ASP A 117 -11.51 -19.36 0.78
CA ASP A 117 -12.47 -18.54 1.52
C ASP A 117 -12.96 -17.33 0.72
N LEU A 118 -12.51 -17.23 -0.52
CA LEU A 118 -12.89 -16.15 -1.43
C LEU A 118 -14.40 -16.19 -1.72
N ARG A 119 -15.08 -15.06 -1.54
CA ARG A 119 -16.50 -14.95 -1.88
C ARG A 119 -16.73 -15.26 -3.34
N SER A 120 -17.80 -16.00 -3.65
CA SER A 120 -18.11 -16.50 -5.00
C SER A 120 -18.15 -15.40 -6.08
N ILE A 121 -18.55 -14.18 -5.72
CA ILE A 121 -18.58 -13.04 -6.65
C ILE A 121 -17.20 -12.67 -7.19
N PHE A 122 -16.12 -12.97 -6.45
CA PHE A 122 -14.75 -12.65 -6.85
C PHE A 122 -14.03 -13.82 -7.55
N LEU A 123 -14.56 -15.03 -7.48
CA LEU A 123 -13.94 -16.20 -8.12
C LEU A 123 -13.62 -16.00 -9.61
N PRO A 124 -14.49 -15.35 -10.43
CA PRO A 124 -14.23 -15.16 -11.85
C PRO A 124 -13.06 -14.21 -12.16
N VAL A 125 -12.66 -13.39 -11.18
CA VAL A 125 -11.61 -12.36 -11.34
C VAL A 125 -10.37 -12.64 -10.50
N ALA A 126 -10.40 -13.67 -9.68
CA ALA A 126 -9.26 -14.06 -8.85
C ALA A 126 -8.22 -14.78 -9.72
N ALA A 127 -7.00 -14.26 -9.72
CA ALA A 127 -5.91 -14.78 -10.54
C ALA A 127 -4.58 -14.81 -9.76
N ASP A 128 -3.65 -15.66 -10.20
CA ASP A 128 -2.24 -15.60 -9.85
C ASP A 128 -1.61 -14.43 -10.61
N ALA A 129 -0.97 -13.50 -9.92
CA ALA A 129 -0.35 -12.33 -10.54
C ALA A 129 0.97 -12.66 -11.25
N GLY A 130 1.53 -13.84 -11.04
CA GLY A 130 2.83 -14.24 -11.61
C GLY A 130 4.00 -13.43 -11.05
N ILE A 131 3.89 -12.93 -9.83
CA ILE A 131 4.90 -12.09 -9.19
C ILE A 131 5.45 -12.81 -7.96
N GLU A 132 6.78 -12.84 -7.86
CA GLU A 132 7.51 -13.33 -6.70
C GLU A 132 8.45 -12.25 -6.17
N PHE A 133 8.56 -12.16 -4.85
CA PHE A 133 9.47 -11.28 -4.16
C PHE A 133 10.55 -12.11 -3.46
N PHE A 134 11.77 -11.59 -3.42
CA PHE A 134 12.87 -12.22 -2.69
C PHE A 134 13.79 -11.14 -2.12
N LEU A 135 14.39 -11.39 -0.96
CA LEU A 135 15.41 -10.49 -0.43
C LEU A 135 16.59 -10.43 -1.40
N ALA A 136 17.05 -9.22 -1.72
CA ALA A 136 18.16 -9.01 -2.63
C ALA A 136 19.42 -9.74 -2.11
N ASP A 137 20.10 -10.45 -2.98
CA ASP A 137 21.36 -11.18 -2.70
C ASP A 137 22.60 -10.43 -3.16
N ILE A 138 22.43 -9.37 -3.96
CA ILE A 138 23.48 -8.46 -4.41
C ILE A 138 23.05 -7.02 -4.08
N ASP A 139 23.96 -6.22 -3.55
CA ASP A 139 23.74 -4.81 -3.27
C ASP A 139 24.04 -3.93 -4.50
N PRO A 140 23.72 -2.61 -4.49
CA PRO A 140 23.99 -1.71 -5.61
C PRO A 140 25.46 -1.57 -6.02
N ASP A 141 26.38 -1.92 -5.14
CA ASP A 141 27.82 -1.90 -5.40
C ASP A 141 28.33 -3.25 -5.96
N GLY A 142 27.43 -4.24 -6.13
CA GLY A 142 27.75 -5.57 -6.65
C GLY A 142 28.27 -6.55 -5.61
N ASN A 143 28.14 -6.26 -4.31
CA ASN A 143 28.57 -7.14 -3.24
C ASN A 143 27.43 -8.06 -2.76
N PRO A 144 27.76 -9.26 -2.24
CA PRO A 144 26.77 -10.12 -1.60
C PRO A 144 26.09 -9.44 -0.41
N THR A 145 24.78 -9.63 -0.27
CA THR A 145 23.95 -9.07 0.81
C THR A 145 22.86 -10.05 1.21
N ASN A 146 22.22 -9.83 2.38
CA ASN A 146 20.98 -10.51 2.75
C ASN A 146 19.72 -9.67 2.47
N GLY A 147 19.85 -8.56 1.72
CA GLY A 147 18.72 -7.69 1.36
C GLY A 147 18.15 -6.89 2.54
N ILE A 148 18.83 -6.82 3.67
CA ILE A 148 18.37 -6.10 4.86
C ILE A 148 19.41 -5.08 5.28
N THR A 149 19.05 -3.81 5.31
CA THR A 149 19.90 -2.76 5.90
C THR A 149 19.37 -2.38 7.28
N ARG A 150 20.27 -2.04 8.20
CA ARG A 150 19.92 -1.68 9.57
C ARG A 150 20.49 -0.32 9.93
N THR A 151 19.62 0.62 10.32
CA THR A 151 20.02 1.99 10.67
C THR A 151 19.52 2.31 12.07
N ASN A 152 20.43 2.49 13.00
CA ASN A 152 20.08 3.03 14.31
C ASN A 152 19.91 4.55 14.21
N THR A 153 18.82 5.08 14.76
CA THR A 153 18.48 6.51 14.70
C THR A 153 18.13 7.07 16.07
N SER A 154 18.30 8.36 16.25
CA SER A 154 17.78 9.08 17.41
C SER A 154 16.32 9.54 17.25
N THR A 155 15.75 9.40 16.05
CA THR A 155 14.35 9.70 15.76
C THR A 155 13.46 8.61 16.32
N THR A 156 12.57 8.96 17.23
CA THR A 156 11.73 7.98 17.94
C THR A 156 10.55 7.50 17.12
N SER A 157 10.11 8.27 16.11
CA SER A 157 9.09 7.81 15.17
C SER A 157 9.04 8.67 13.91
N PHE A 158 8.51 8.11 12.84
CA PHE A 158 8.33 8.76 11.52
C PHE A 158 6.83 8.92 11.14
N GLY A 159 5.95 8.91 12.11
CA GLY A 159 4.50 8.66 11.94
C GLY A 159 3.61 9.83 11.59
N SER A 160 4.11 11.00 11.14
CA SER A 160 3.22 12.05 10.62
C SER A 160 3.20 12.04 9.08
N ILE A 161 2.09 12.49 8.48
CA ILE A 161 1.94 12.60 7.01
C ILE A 161 3.08 13.43 6.40
N THR A 162 3.48 14.47 7.10
CA THR A 162 4.56 15.38 6.68
C THR A 162 5.96 14.80 6.94
N SER A 163 6.06 13.69 7.65
CA SER A 163 7.33 13.04 8.01
C SER A 163 7.51 11.63 7.41
N LEU A 164 6.56 11.14 6.62
CA LEU A 164 6.64 9.81 6.00
C LEU A 164 7.88 9.65 5.10
N ASP A 165 8.33 10.73 4.46
CA ASP A 165 9.51 10.68 3.60
C ASP A 165 10.82 10.86 4.37
N LEU A 166 10.78 11.31 5.62
CA LEU A 166 11.99 11.49 6.43
C LEU A 166 12.71 10.16 6.68
N VAL A 167 11.97 9.05 6.80
CA VAL A 167 12.57 7.72 6.95
C VAL A 167 13.38 7.30 5.73
N LYS A 168 13.13 7.92 4.56
CA LYS A 168 13.78 7.63 3.29
C LYS A 168 15.04 8.48 3.04
N ASP A 169 15.40 9.33 3.99
CA ASP A 169 16.55 10.24 3.89
C ASP A 169 17.52 10.04 5.07
N SER A 170 18.77 9.71 4.76
CA SER A 170 19.82 9.52 5.76
C SER A 170 20.17 10.79 6.53
N THR A 171 19.92 11.97 5.97
CA THR A 171 20.19 13.27 6.64
C THR A 171 19.18 13.56 7.75
N THR A 172 18.03 12.90 7.74
CA THR A 172 16.96 13.03 8.73
C THR A 172 16.88 11.85 9.71
N GLY A 173 17.89 10.98 9.69
CA GLY A 173 17.97 9.80 10.55
C GLY A 173 17.37 8.53 9.94
N GLY A 174 16.92 8.59 8.69
CA GLY A 174 16.43 7.46 7.93
C GLY A 174 17.51 6.73 7.12
N LYS A 175 17.10 6.07 6.05
CA LYS A 175 17.96 5.35 5.12
C LYS A 175 17.57 5.67 3.67
N ASN A 176 18.54 6.10 2.86
CA ASN A 176 18.33 6.33 1.43
C ASN A 176 17.93 5.04 0.71
N ALA A 177 17.05 5.18 -0.27
CA ALA A 177 16.67 4.08 -1.16
C ALA A 177 17.88 3.53 -1.93
N TRP A 178 17.85 2.24 -2.21
CA TRP A 178 18.63 1.66 -3.30
C TRP A 178 17.99 2.04 -4.66
N PRO A 179 18.70 1.88 -5.79
CA PRO A 179 18.16 2.21 -7.11
C PRO A 179 16.76 1.62 -7.33
N THR A 180 15.77 2.48 -7.56
CA THR A 180 14.35 2.09 -7.62
C THR A 180 13.94 1.42 -8.93
N ASP A 181 14.81 1.44 -9.92
CA ASP A 181 14.68 0.72 -11.18
C ASP A 181 15.20 -0.73 -11.09
N GLU A 182 15.94 -1.05 -10.02
CA GLU A 182 16.50 -2.38 -9.79
C GLU A 182 15.89 -3.07 -8.55
N TYR A 183 15.51 -2.31 -7.53
CA TYR A 183 15.07 -2.85 -6.23
C TYR A 183 13.72 -2.29 -5.78
N LEU A 184 12.88 -3.16 -5.21
CA LEU A 184 11.74 -2.72 -4.40
C LEU A 184 12.25 -2.39 -3.00
N ASN A 185 12.17 -1.11 -2.62
CA ASN A 185 12.58 -0.63 -1.32
C ASN A 185 11.41 -0.65 -0.32
N ILE A 186 11.58 -1.26 0.83
CA ILE A 186 10.61 -1.30 1.93
C ILE A 186 11.28 -0.74 3.18
N TRP A 187 10.67 0.28 3.81
CA TRP A 187 11.12 0.81 5.10
C TRP A 187 10.27 0.25 6.23
N VAL A 188 10.93 -0.18 7.28
CA VAL A 188 10.31 -0.62 8.53
C VAL A 188 10.83 0.29 9.65
N CYS A 189 9.94 0.98 10.32
CA CYS A 189 10.24 1.94 11.39
C CYS A 189 9.05 2.07 12.34
N ASP A 190 9.23 2.76 13.46
CA ASP A 190 8.09 3.17 14.29
C ASP A 190 7.26 4.24 13.56
N LEU A 191 6.00 3.90 13.32
CA LEU A 191 4.98 4.77 12.74
C LEU A 191 4.00 5.13 13.86
N SER A 192 4.32 6.08 14.73
CA SER A 192 3.34 6.60 15.69
C SER A 192 2.31 7.48 14.99
N ILE A 193 1.50 6.86 14.13
CA ILE A 193 0.33 7.49 13.55
C ILE A 193 -0.75 7.49 14.63
N PRO A 194 -1.27 8.66 15.08
CA PRO A 194 -2.45 8.65 15.91
C PRO A 194 -3.55 7.87 15.20
N LEU A 195 -3.99 6.78 15.80
CA LEU A 195 -5.18 6.08 15.32
C LEU A 195 -6.34 7.07 15.38
N LEU A 196 -6.83 7.51 14.22
CA LEU A 196 -8.03 8.35 14.08
C LEU A 196 -9.28 7.56 14.43
#